data_57592b7ab508baa8d2ad34b229a0277d
#
_entry.id   57592b7ab508baa8d2ad34b229a0277d
#
_cell.length_a   1.000
_cell.length_b   1.000
_cell.length_c   1.000
_cell.angle_alpha   90.00
_cell.angle_beta   90.00
_cell.angle_gamma   90.00
#
_symmetry.space_group_name_H-M   'P 1'
#
loop_
_entity.id
_entity.type
_entity.pdbx_description
1 polymer ?
#
loop_
_entity_poly.entity_id
_entity_poly.type
_entity_poly.pdbx_seq_one_letter_code
_entity_poly.pdbx_strand_id
1 'polypeptide(L)'
;MARAKKQVGSKPMYGVKVDRDVYVQARDGVQLAVDIYRPEAPGKFPALLALSPYGKDVQTFDTPPQPFGKSVFEASIEAGDPDFYVPRGYIYVIGDLRGTGYSEGEYEGLFSKKEGEDGADIVEWLARQAWCNGKIGMAGICYFATIQLLVAAEQPPHLKAICPWEIFADDLYNHGLYEGGVLNIFLYGLYTGTYPARCGYAPKNVVSAMMKNTPPRKLKQLV
;
A
#
# COMPACT_ATOMS: atom_id res chain seq x y z
N MET A 1 -30.74 -29.78 -1.40
CA MET A 1 -29.50 -29.69 -2.21
C MET A 1 -29.19 -28.22 -2.47
N ALA A 2 -28.22 -27.64 -1.78
CA ALA A 2 -27.80 -26.26 -2.01
C ALA A 2 -27.06 -26.22 -3.36
N ARG A 3 -27.56 -25.45 -4.31
CA ARG A 3 -26.83 -25.13 -5.55
C ARG A 3 -25.54 -24.41 -5.18
N ALA A 4 -24.40 -25.06 -5.46
CA ALA A 4 -23.11 -24.39 -5.36
C ALA A 4 -23.17 -23.10 -6.20
N LYS A 5 -23.03 -21.93 -5.59
CA LYS A 5 -22.94 -20.67 -6.31
C LYS A 5 -21.73 -20.77 -7.24
N LYS A 6 -21.98 -20.65 -8.55
CA LYS A 6 -20.93 -20.64 -9.57
C LYS A 6 -20.00 -19.47 -9.24
N GLN A 7 -18.74 -19.77 -8.92
CA GLN A 7 -17.74 -18.72 -8.61
C GLN A 7 -17.59 -17.85 -9.86
N VAL A 8 -18.05 -16.62 -9.79
CA VAL A 8 -17.89 -15.63 -10.85
C VAL A 8 -16.56 -14.93 -10.61
N GLY A 9 -15.60 -15.14 -11.48
CA GLY A 9 -14.28 -14.52 -11.41
C GLY A 9 -13.18 -15.41 -12.01
N SER A 10 -12.01 -14.83 -12.20
CA SER A 10 -10.82 -15.56 -12.69
C SER A 10 -10.34 -16.56 -11.64
N LYS A 11 -9.95 -17.76 -12.11
CA LYS A 11 -9.38 -18.80 -11.26
C LYS A 11 -7.89 -18.50 -10.98
N PRO A 12 -7.35 -18.90 -9.82
CA PRO A 12 -5.91 -18.85 -9.59
C PRO A 12 -5.21 -19.84 -10.55
N MET A 13 -4.17 -19.37 -11.24
CA MET A 13 -3.45 -20.14 -12.27
C MET A 13 -1.92 -20.07 -12.11
N TYR A 14 -1.41 -19.12 -11.34
CA TYR A 14 0.02 -18.83 -11.27
C TYR A 14 0.57 -18.99 -9.86
N GLY A 15 1.84 -19.40 -9.74
CA GLY A 15 2.62 -19.24 -8.53
C GLY A 15 2.97 -17.78 -8.28
N VAL A 16 3.50 -17.48 -7.10
CA VAL A 16 3.88 -16.13 -6.68
C VAL A 16 5.38 -16.03 -6.53
N LYS A 17 6.01 -15.14 -7.31
CA LYS A 17 7.39 -14.73 -7.14
C LYS A 17 7.43 -13.35 -6.47
N VAL A 18 8.33 -13.19 -5.50
CA VAL A 18 8.45 -11.94 -4.72
C VAL A 18 9.86 -11.36 -4.90
N ASP A 19 9.91 -10.08 -5.30
CA ASP A 19 11.12 -9.28 -5.29
C ASP A 19 10.94 -8.22 -4.18
N ARG A 20 11.75 -8.29 -3.12
CA ARG A 20 11.63 -7.41 -1.95
C ARG A 20 12.63 -6.28 -2.00
N ASP A 21 12.27 -5.17 -1.35
CA ASP A 21 13.14 -4.00 -1.16
C ASP A 21 13.70 -3.48 -2.51
N VAL A 22 12.84 -3.44 -3.52
CA VAL A 22 13.17 -2.83 -4.80
C VAL A 22 13.07 -1.32 -4.65
N TYR A 23 14.11 -0.60 -5.06
CA TYR A 23 14.13 0.85 -4.98
C TYR A 23 13.74 1.49 -6.31
N VAL A 24 12.76 2.38 -6.24
CA VAL A 24 12.29 3.19 -7.35
C VAL A 24 12.75 4.63 -7.13
N GLN A 25 13.51 5.17 -8.06
CA GLN A 25 13.96 6.55 -7.98
C GLN A 25 12.83 7.50 -8.36
N ALA A 26 12.44 8.38 -7.45
CA ALA A 26 11.55 9.49 -7.70
C ALA A 26 12.23 10.57 -8.54
N ARG A 27 11.45 11.51 -9.12
CA ARG A 27 11.92 12.61 -9.99
C ARG A 27 12.95 13.52 -9.34
N ASP A 28 12.98 13.60 -8.03
CA ASP A 28 13.95 14.39 -7.24
C ASP A 28 15.15 13.56 -6.72
N GLY A 29 15.25 12.30 -7.12
CA GLY A 29 16.36 11.40 -6.79
C GLY A 29 16.18 10.56 -5.54
N VAL A 30 15.13 10.79 -4.75
CA VAL A 30 14.82 10.00 -3.56
C VAL A 30 14.49 8.56 -3.94
N GLN A 31 15.01 7.59 -3.18
CA GLN A 31 14.73 6.17 -3.40
C GLN A 31 13.52 5.71 -2.59
N LEU A 32 12.50 5.22 -3.29
CA LEU A 32 11.26 4.73 -2.70
C LEU A 32 11.25 3.21 -2.71
N ALA A 33 11.04 2.60 -1.54
CA ALA A 33 11.10 1.15 -1.38
C ALA A 33 9.75 0.50 -1.66
N VAL A 34 9.74 -0.52 -2.52
CA VAL A 34 8.55 -1.32 -2.83
C VAL A 34 8.86 -2.81 -2.77
N ASP A 35 7.87 -3.62 -2.41
CA ASP A 35 7.88 -5.06 -2.60
C ASP A 35 6.98 -5.41 -3.79
N ILE A 36 7.48 -6.26 -4.70
CA ILE A 36 6.81 -6.61 -5.95
C ILE A 36 6.48 -8.10 -5.93
N TYR A 37 5.20 -8.42 -5.98
CA TYR A 37 4.68 -9.77 -6.08
C TYR A 37 4.22 -10.00 -7.50
N ARG A 38 4.77 -11.00 -8.18
CA ARG A 38 4.52 -11.26 -9.59
C ARG A 38 4.08 -12.68 -9.86
N PRO A 39 3.23 -12.94 -10.90
CA PRO A 39 3.00 -14.27 -11.40
C PRO A 39 4.31 -14.96 -11.78
N GLU A 40 4.50 -16.19 -11.31
CA GLU A 40 5.64 -17.03 -11.70
C GLU A 40 5.38 -17.66 -13.07
N ALA A 41 5.35 -16.82 -14.09
CA ALA A 41 5.09 -17.20 -15.47
C ALA A 41 5.71 -16.18 -16.43
N PRO A 42 6.06 -16.61 -17.66
CA PRO A 42 6.45 -15.70 -18.72
C PRO A 42 5.24 -14.84 -19.14
N GLY A 43 5.52 -13.60 -19.56
CA GLY A 43 4.49 -12.70 -20.07
C GLY A 43 4.49 -11.33 -19.39
N LYS A 44 3.49 -10.53 -19.77
CA LYS A 44 3.28 -9.19 -19.24
C LYS A 44 1.92 -9.10 -18.58
N PHE A 45 1.88 -8.61 -17.34
CA PHE A 45 0.68 -8.55 -16.53
C PHE A 45 0.33 -7.11 -16.14
N PRO A 46 -0.94 -6.79 -15.89
CA PRO A 46 -1.31 -5.51 -15.28
C PRO A 46 -0.82 -5.46 -13.82
N ALA A 47 -0.50 -4.28 -13.32
CA ALA A 47 -0.07 -4.10 -11.94
C ALA A 47 -1.10 -3.36 -11.10
N LEU A 48 -1.16 -3.71 -9.82
CA LEU A 48 -1.88 -3.00 -8.77
C LEU A 48 -0.87 -2.44 -7.78
N LEU A 49 -0.96 -1.14 -7.50
CA LEU A 49 -0.09 -0.43 -6.57
C LEU A 49 -0.85 -0.03 -5.31
N ALA A 50 -0.25 -0.30 -4.16
CA ALA A 50 -0.73 0.11 -2.85
C ALA A 50 0.39 0.85 -2.11
N LEU A 51 0.14 2.08 -1.67
CA LEU A 51 1.13 2.95 -1.01
C LEU A 51 0.57 3.48 0.31
N SER A 52 1.39 3.47 1.36
CA SER A 52 1.06 4.11 2.63
C SER A 52 2.30 4.33 3.50
N PRO A 53 2.18 5.09 4.60
CA PRO A 53 3.25 5.24 5.58
C PRO A 53 3.31 4.08 6.59
N TYR A 54 2.46 3.06 6.46
CA TYR A 54 2.26 2.03 7.50
C TYR A 54 3.28 0.91 7.49
N GLY A 55 4.22 0.94 6.55
CA GLY A 55 5.24 -0.09 6.39
C GLY A 55 4.76 -1.27 5.54
N LYS A 56 5.39 -1.44 4.37
CA LYS A 56 5.07 -2.52 3.41
C LYS A 56 5.21 -3.92 4.00
N ASP A 57 6.16 -4.14 4.92
CA ASP A 57 6.38 -5.42 5.58
C ASP A 57 5.22 -5.78 6.53
N VAL A 58 4.57 -4.77 7.15
CA VAL A 58 3.45 -4.98 8.07
C VAL A 58 2.20 -5.43 7.32
N GLN A 59 2.06 -5.03 6.06
CA GLN A 59 0.90 -5.34 5.24
C GLN A 59 0.83 -6.81 4.79
N THR A 60 1.88 -7.59 5.03
CA THR A 60 1.96 -9.01 4.66
C THR A 60 1.97 -9.96 5.85
N PHE A 61 1.62 -9.48 7.04
CA PHE A 61 1.46 -10.33 8.20
C PHE A 61 0.19 -11.18 8.10
N ASP A 62 0.30 -12.44 8.53
CA ASP A 62 -0.87 -13.29 8.67
C ASP A 62 -1.84 -12.66 9.65
N THR A 63 -3.06 -12.42 9.20
CA THR A 63 -4.14 -11.98 10.07
C THR A 63 -4.88 -13.20 10.62
N PRO A 64 -5.40 -13.15 11.86
CA PRO A 64 -6.26 -14.20 12.35
C PRO A 64 -7.45 -14.45 11.41
N PRO A 65 -7.94 -15.69 11.27
CA PRO A 65 -9.11 -15.98 10.45
C PRO A 65 -10.28 -15.08 10.80
N GLN A 66 -10.87 -14.44 9.80
CA GLN A 66 -12.03 -13.58 9.99
C GLN A 66 -13.33 -14.41 10.01
N PRO A 67 -14.31 -14.05 10.87
CA PRO A 67 -15.53 -14.84 11.04
C PRO A 67 -16.46 -14.86 9.81
N PHE A 68 -16.23 -13.99 8.84
CA PHE A 68 -17.09 -13.81 7.66
C PHE A 68 -16.55 -14.44 6.37
N GLY A 69 -15.51 -15.27 6.46
CA GLY A 69 -14.89 -15.93 5.30
C GLY A 69 -13.81 -15.09 4.64
N LYS A 70 -13.26 -15.61 3.55
CA LYS A 70 -12.11 -15.00 2.87
C LYS A 70 -12.47 -13.73 2.13
N SER A 71 -11.74 -12.67 2.44
CA SER A 71 -11.78 -11.37 1.77
C SER A 71 -10.48 -11.14 1.01
N VAL A 72 -10.49 -10.23 0.04
CA VAL A 72 -9.27 -9.74 -0.63
C VAL A 72 -8.28 -9.03 0.31
N PHE A 73 -8.70 -8.74 1.52
CA PHE A 73 -7.91 -8.12 2.59
C PHE A 73 -7.62 -9.07 3.75
N GLU A 74 -7.89 -10.37 3.62
CA GLU A 74 -7.77 -11.32 4.72
C GLU A 74 -6.33 -11.52 5.18
N ALA A 75 -5.37 -11.50 4.25
CA ALA A 75 -3.95 -11.70 4.53
C ALA A 75 -3.20 -10.39 4.74
N SER A 76 -3.78 -9.24 4.43
CA SER A 76 -3.14 -7.95 4.61
C SER A 76 -4.03 -6.95 5.33
N ILE A 77 -3.43 -6.04 6.07
CA ILE A 77 -4.16 -5.16 6.97
C ILE A 77 -5.02 -4.14 6.19
N GLU A 78 -4.47 -3.50 5.16
CA GLU A 78 -5.20 -2.49 4.37
C GLU A 78 -4.78 -2.45 2.90
N ALA A 79 -3.60 -2.98 2.57
CA ALA A 79 -3.03 -2.90 1.22
C ALA A 79 -3.73 -3.81 0.20
N GLY A 80 -4.44 -4.83 0.63
CA GLY A 80 -4.94 -5.91 -0.23
C GLY A 80 -4.02 -7.14 -0.21
N ASP A 81 -4.55 -8.27 -0.65
CA ASP A 81 -3.90 -9.57 -0.54
C ASP A 81 -3.18 -9.97 -1.85
N PRO A 82 -1.82 -9.95 -1.89
CA PRO A 82 -1.08 -10.42 -3.05
C PRO A 82 -1.39 -11.88 -3.41
N ASP A 83 -1.64 -12.74 -2.42
CA ASP A 83 -1.94 -14.17 -2.64
C ASP A 83 -3.32 -14.38 -3.27
N PHE A 84 -4.17 -13.37 -3.21
CA PHE A 84 -5.42 -13.36 -3.98
C PHE A 84 -5.21 -12.89 -5.42
N TYR A 85 -4.52 -11.77 -5.62
CA TYR A 85 -4.42 -11.11 -6.93
C TYR A 85 -3.39 -11.76 -7.85
N VAL A 86 -2.20 -12.10 -7.33
CA VAL A 86 -1.09 -12.56 -8.18
C VAL A 86 -1.38 -13.90 -8.85
N PRO A 87 -1.95 -14.91 -8.16
CA PRO A 87 -2.34 -16.14 -8.83
C PRO A 87 -3.39 -15.95 -9.94
N ARG A 88 -4.07 -14.80 -9.96
CA ARG A 88 -5.09 -14.44 -10.97
C ARG A 88 -4.56 -13.58 -12.11
N GLY A 89 -3.24 -13.42 -12.19
CA GLY A 89 -2.59 -12.74 -13.30
C GLY A 89 -2.43 -11.23 -13.12
N TYR A 90 -2.34 -10.76 -11.88
CA TYR A 90 -1.95 -9.39 -11.54
C TYR A 90 -0.56 -9.37 -10.91
N ILE A 91 0.18 -8.32 -11.17
CA ILE A 91 1.32 -7.95 -10.34
C ILE A 91 0.76 -7.15 -9.18
N TYR A 92 1.23 -7.40 -7.96
CA TYR A 92 0.85 -6.60 -6.79
C TYR A 92 2.08 -5.92 -6.21
N VAL A 93 1.99 -4.63 -5.96
CA VAL A 93 3.12 -3.83 -5.47
C VAL A 93 2.68 -3.10 -4.21
N ILE A 94 3.43 -3.29 -3.13
CA ILE A 94 3.20 -2.59 -1.86
C ILE A 94 4.44 -1.76 -1.58
N GLY A 95 4.26 -0.45 -1.36
CA GLY A 95 5.36 0.47 -1.16
C GLY A 95 5.24 1.33 0.09
N ASP A 96 6.39 1.74 0.59
CA ASP A 96 6.53 2.73 1.64
C ASP A 96 6.58 4.13 1.04
N LEU A 97 5.86 5.08 1.64
CA LEU A 97 5.98 6.49 1.27
C LEU A 97 7.34 7.05 1.67
N ARG A 98 7.76 8.15 1.02
CA ARG A 98 9.01 8.83 1.38
C ARG A 98 9.12 9.11 2.88
N GLY A 99 10.32 8.94 3.44
CA GLY A 99 10.60 9.16 4.86
C GLY A 99 9.94 8.15 5.80
N THR A 100 9.34 7.06 5.27
CA THR A 100 8.74 5.99 6.07
C THR A 100 9.32 4.63 5.69
N GLY A 101 9.23 3.66 6.60
CA GLY A 101 9.69 2.29 6.36
C GLY A 101 11.13 2.22 5.86
N TYR A 102 11.29 1.73 4.64
CA TYR A 102 12.59 1.61 3.95
C TYR A 102 12.82 2.68 2.89
N SER A 103 11.83 3.54 2.63
CA SER A 103 11.99 4.66 1.70
C SER A 103 12.88 5.76 2.29
N GLU A 104 13.68 6.37 1.42
CA GLU A 104 14.49 7.53 1.77
C GLU A 104 13.65 8.82 1.82
N GLY A 105 14.31 9.93 2.11
CA GLY A 105 13.71 11.28 2.18
C GLY A 105 13.08 11.59 3.52
N GLU A 106 12.26 12.64 3.53
CA GLU A 106 11.55 13.12 4.71
C GLU A 106 10.04 13.03 4.49
N TYR A 107 9.32 12.62 5.53
CA TYR A 107 7.88 12.58 5.53
C TYR A 107 7.32 13.97 5.83
N GLU A 108 6.61 14.57 4.87
CA GLU A 108 6.11 15.95 4.96
C GLU A 108 4.76 16.06 5.70
N GLY A 109 4.16 14.94 6.05
CA GLY A 109 2.85 14.88 6.71
C GLY A 109 1.80 14.17 5.87
N LEU A 110 0.58 14.11 6.41
CA LEU A 110 -0.53 13.35 5.83
C LEU A 110 -0.99 13.94 4.50
N PHE A 111 -1.08 13.08 3.48
CA PHE A 111 -1.68 13.39 2.19
C PHE A 111 -1.06 14.62 1.51
N SER A 112 0.26 14.71 1.57
CA SER A 112 0.99 15.79 0.93
C SER A 112 0.96 15.65 -0.60
N LYS A 113 1.13 16.77 -1.31
CA LYS A 113 1.30 16.76 -2.76
C LYS A 113 2.44 15.87 -3.19
N LYS A 114 3.52 15.84 -2.40
CA LYS A 114 4.72 15.06 -2.67
C LYS A 114 4.45 13.55 -2.73
N GLU A 115 3.52 13.05 -1.92
CA GLU A 115 3.09 11.66 -1.96
C GLU A 115 2.39 11.31 -3.28
N GLY A 116 1.60 12.25 -3.82
CA GLY A 116 0.99 12.10 -5.15
C GLY A 116 2.03 12.03 -6.27
N GLU A 117 3.02 12.92 -6.23
CA GLU A 117 4.14 12.96 -7.19
C GLU A 117 4.95 11.65 -7.14
N ASP A 118 5.29 11.16 -5.95
CA ASP A 118 6.01 9.91 -5.75
C ASP A 118 5.23 8.69 -6.27
N GLY A 119 3.95 8.65 -5.96
CA GLY A 119 3.08 7.59 -6.48
C GLY A 119 2.99 7.59 -7.99
N ALA A 120 2.93 8.77 -8.62
CA ALA A 120 2.96 8.91 -10.08
C ALA A 120 4.29 8.42 -10.66
N ASP A 121 5.42 8.72 -10.03
CA ASP A 121 6.74 8.25 -10.46
C ASP A 121 6.85 6.71 -10.38
N ILE A 122 6.30 6.10 -9.32
CA ILE A 122 6.24 4.64 -9.21
C ILE A 122 5.33 4.04 -10.31
N VAL A 123 4.17 4.63 -10.59
CA VAL A 123 3.28 4.19 -11.67
C VAL A 123 4.02 4.15 -13.01
N GLU A 124 4.71 5.23 -13.35
CA GLU A 124 5.45 5.32 -14.60
C GLU A 124 6.67 4.39 -14.64
N TRP A 125 7.33 4.18 -13.51
CA TRP A 125 8.42 3.21 -13.42
C TRP A 125 7.92 1.77 -13.63
N LEU A 126 6.81 1.39 -12.99
CA LEU A 126 6.18 0.07 -13.14
C LEU A 126 5.79 -0.20 -14.58
N ALA A 127 5.22 0.78 -15.27
CA ALA A 127 4.78 0.64 -16.65
C ALA A 127 5.91 0.32 -17.62
N ARG A 128 7.14 0.75 -17.33
CA ARG A 128 8.33 0.50 -18.15
C ARG A 128 8.98 -0.86 -17.91
N GLN A 129 8.55 -1.61 -16.90
CA GLN A 129 9.15 -2.90 -16.58
C GLN A 129 8.82 -3.96 -17.64
N ALA A 130 9.79 -4.81 -17.96
CA ALA A 130 9.63 -5.85 -19.01
C ALA A 130 8.47 -6.83 -18.75
N TRP A 131 8.13 -7.03 -17.49
CA TRP A 131 7.06 -7.93 -17.03
C TRP A 131 5.69 -7.23 -16.88
N CYS A 132 5.62 -5.91 -17.04
CA CYS A 132 4.38 -5.14 -16.96
C CYS A 132 3.79 -4.89 -18.36
N ASN A 133 2.47 -4.92 -18.49
CA ASN A 133 1.77 -4.61 -19.75
C ASN A 133 1.43 -3.13 -19.92
N GLY A 134 1.93 -2.25 -19.02
CA GLY A 134 1.69 -0.81 -19.07
C GLY A 134 0.33 -0.38 -18.52
N LYS A 135 -0.43 -1.27 -17.91
CA LYS A 135 -1.71 -0.94 -17.28
C LYS A 135 -1.56 -1.03 -15.77
N ILE A 136 -1.61 0.11 -15.10
CA ILE A 136 -1.47 0.21 -13.65
C ILE A 136 -2.83 0.59 -13.06
N GLY A 137 -3.23 -0.11 -12.01
CA GLY A 137 -4.33 0.27 -11.13
C GLY A 137 -3.84 0.52 -9.72
N MET A 138 -4.68 1.11 -8.89
CA MET A 138 -4.43 1.22 -7.45
C MET A 138 -5.61 0.67 -6.67
N ALA A 139 -5.34 0.05 -5.53
CA ALA A 139 -6.35 -0.50 -4.63
C ALA A 139 -5.89 -0.39 -3.18
N GLY A 140 -6.82 -0.39 -2.25
CA GLY A 140 -6.55 -0.35 -0.82
C GLY A 140 -7.61 0.38 -0.02
N ILE A 141 -7.49 0.31 1.30
CA ILE A 141 -8.41 0.90 2.27
C ILE A 141 -7.75 2.07 2.98
N CYS A 142 -8.52 3.04 3.48
CA CYS A 142 -8.08 4.10 4.38
C CYS A 142 -6.98 4.97 3.75
N TYR A 143 -5.75 4.95 4.29
CA TYR A 143 -4.63 5.70 3.70
C TYR A 143 -4.33 5.24 2.28
N PHE A 144 -4.26 3.93 2.04
CA PHE A 144 -4.07 3.34 0.71
C PHE A 144 -5.18 3.72 -0.28
N ALA A 145 -6.36 4.10 0.21
CA ALA A 145 -7.44 4.59 -0.62
C ALA A 145 -7.28 6.07 -0.95
N THR A 146 -7.04 6.90 0.07
CA THR A 146 -6.98 8.36 -0.11
C THR A 146 -5.81 8.78 -1.02
N ILE A 147 -4.65 8.12 -0.89
CA ILE A 147 -3.49 8.44 -1.72
C ILE A 147 -3.74 8.19 -3.22
N GLN A 148 -4.66 7.30 -3.58
CA GLN A 148 -5.01 7.05 -4.98
C GLN A 148 -5.54 8.31 -5.68
N LEU A 149 -6.26 9.16 -4.94
CA LEU A 149 -6.75 10.44 -5.48
C LEU A 149 -5.61 11.42 -5.74
N LEU A 150 -4.61 11.47 -4.84
CA LEU A 150 -3.43 12.32 -5.01
C LEU A 150 -2.61 11.88 -6.23
N VAL A 151 -2.39 10.58 -6.38
CA VAL A 151 -1.69 10.02 -7.54
C VAL A 151 -2.47 10.25 -8.83
N ALA A 152 -3.80 10.09 -8.81
CA ALA A 152 -4.65 10.35 -9.98
C ALA A 152 -4.67 11.83 -10.36
N ALA A 153 -4.55 12.75 -9.39
CA ALA A 153 -4.46 14.19 -9.65
C ALA A 153 -3.19 14.58 -10.43
N GLU A 154 -2.10 13.82 -10.28
CA GLU A 154 -0.87 13.97 -11.09
C GLU A 154 -1.03 13.45 -12.53
N GLN A 155 -2.12 12.78 -12.86
CA GLN A 155 -2.49 12.28 -14.19
C GLN A 155 -1.41 11.41 -14.87
N PRO A 156 -0.77 10.44 -14.18
CA PRO A 156 0.24 9.61 -14.83
C PRO A 156 -0.40 8.79 -15.95
N PRO A 157 0.17 8.82 -17.18
CA PRO A 157 -0.46 8.23 -18.38
C PRO A 157 -0.79 6.74 -18.26
N HIS A 158 -0.04 6.00 -17.44
CA HIS A 158 -0.23 4.56 -17.28
C HIS A 158 -1.16 4.15 -16.13
N LEU A 159 -1.65 5.10 -15.31
CA LEU A 159 -2.71 4.82 -14.34
C LEU A 159 -4.04 4.67 -15.08
N LYS A 160 -4.66 3.49 -14.97
CA LYS A 160 -5.88 3.14 -15.72
C LYS A 160 -7.13 3.05 -14.86
N ALA A 161 -6.96 2.78 -13.57
CA ALA A 161 -8.07 2.66 -12.63
C ALA A 161 -7.60 2.91 -11.21
N ILE A 162 -8.49 3.43 -10.39
CA ILE A 162 -8.35 3.48 -8.95
C ILE A 162 -9.56 2.79 -8.31
N CYS A 163 -9.34 2.12 -7.19
CA CYS A 163 -10.38 1.45 -6.42
C CYS A 163 -10.22 1.80 -4.93
N PRO A 164 -10.55 3.03 -4.56
CA PRO A 164 -10.40 3.51 -3.19
C PRO A 164 -11.57 3.02 -2.31
N TRP A 165 -11.24 2.46 -1.15
CA TRP A 165 -12.21 2.02 -0.14
C TRP A 165 -12.01 2.84 1.14
N GLU A 166 -13.08 3.47 1.65
CA GLU A 166 -13.05 4.30 2.85
C GLU A 166 -12.09 5.50 2.73
N ILE A 167 -12.38 6.37 1.79
CA ILE A 167 -11.61 7.59 1.55
C ILE A 167 -12.10 8.77 2.39
N PHE A 168 -11.21 9.73 2.61
CA PHE A 168 -11.61 11.10 2.94
C PHE A 168 -11.95 11.81 1.62
N ALA A 169 -13.24 11.93 1.34
CA ALA A 169 -13.71 12.34 0.01
C ALA A 169 -13.59 13.84 -0.25
N ASP A 170 -13.45 14.66 0.78
CA ASP A 170 -13.45 16.11 0.69
C ASP A 170 -12.11 16.66 1.21
N ASP A 171 -12.02 16.90 2.50
CA ASP A 171 -10.78 17.32 3.13
C ASP A 171 -10.63 16.71 4.54
N LEU A 172 -9.42 16.78 5.08
CA LEU A 172 -9.15 16.30 6.44
C LEU A 172 -9.87 17.11 7.53
N TYR A 173 -10.25 18.35 7.21
CA TYR A 173 -10.91 19.23 8.15
C TYR A 173 -12.38 18.88 8.35
N ASN A 174 -13.10 18.57 7.27
CA ASN A 174 -14.54 18.28 7.35
C ASN A 174 -14.86 16.79 7.57
N HIS A 175 -14.01 15.89 7.06
CA HIS A 175 -14.26 14.45 7.01
C HIS A 175 -13.12 13.58 7.55
N GLY A 176 -12.24 14.12 8.34
CA GLY A 176 -11.10 13.35 8.86
C GLY A 176 -10.78 13.73 10.29
N LEU A 177 -9.85 14.65 10.44
CA LEU A 177 -9.45 15.12 11.78
C LEU A 177 -10.56 15.89 12.50
N TYR A 178 -11.45 16.50 11.74
CA TYR A 178 -12.63 17.18 12.27
C TYR A 178 -13.88 16.66 11.58
N GLU A 179 -14.98 16.62 12.33
CA GLU A 179 -16.32 16.34 11.82
C GLU A 179 -17.25 17.47 12.22
N GLY A 180 -17.72 18.24 11.24
CA GLY A 180 -18.53 19.43 11.50
C GLY A 180 -17.83 20.46 12.41
N GLY A 181 -16.52 20.58 12.33
CA GLY A 181 -15.70 21.48 13.14
C GLY A 181 -15.31 20.92 14.53
N VAL A 182 -15.73 19.71 14.88
CA VAL A 182 -15.36 19.05 16.15
C VAL A 182 -14.18 18.10 15.90
N LEU A 183 -13.12 18.23 16.72
CA LEU A 183 -11.94 17.37 16.60
C LEU A 183 -12.28 15.91 16.86
N ASN A 184 -11.95 15.04 15.90
CA ASN A 184 -12.06 13.60 16.06
C ASN A 184 -10.89 13.07 16.89
N ILE A 185 -11.14 12.85 18.17
CA ILE A 185 -10.11 12.39 19.12
C ILE A 185 -9.53 11.02 18.74
N PHE A 186 -10.30 10.12 18.14
CA PHE A 186 -9.81 8.83 17.70
C PHE A 186 -8.74 8.99 16.62
N LEU A 187 -9.03 9.73 15.55
CA LEU A 187 -8.07 9.98 14.49
C LEU A 187 -6.87 10.82 14.96
N TYR A 188 -7.12 11.82 15.81
CA TYR A 188 -6.04 12.58 16.43
C TYR A 188 -5.08 11.67 17.22
N GLY A 189 -5.61 10.80 18.09
CA GLY A 189 -4.81 9.84 18.87
C GLY A 189 -4.08 8.83 18.00
N LEU A 190 -4.71 8.37 16.92
CA LEU A 190 -4.12 7.47 15.96
C LEU A 190 -2.90 8.12 15.28
N TYR A 191 -3.06 9.33 14.72
CA TYR A 191 -2.00 10.02 13.97
C TYR A 191 -0.89 10.60 14.85
N THR A 192 -1.18 10.99 16.08
CA THR A 192 -0.16 11.55 17.00
C THR A 192 0.52 10.49 17.86
N GLY A 193 -0.14 9.39 18.16
CA GLY A 193 0.34 8.34 19.04
C GLY A 193 0.86 7.12 18.30
N THR A 194 -0.02 6.39 17.66
CA THR A 194 0.30 5.06 17.09
C THR A 194 1.07 5.15 15.78
N TYR A 195 0.64 6.02 14.88
CA TYR A 195 1.25 6.11 13.54
C TYR A 195 2.69 6.56 13.54
N PRO A 196 3.11 7.61 14.28
CA PRO A 196 4.51 8.00 14.30
C PRO A 196 5.45 6.85 14.64
N ALA A 197 5.08 6.01 15.58
CA ALA A 197 5.88 4.85 15.97
C ALA A 197 5.89 3.75 14.88
N ARG A 198 4.72 3.45 14.28
CA ARG A 198 4.58 2.42 13.23
C ARG A 198 5.24 2.82 11.92
N CYS A 199 5.08 4.08 11.53
CA CYS A 199 5.57 4.57 10.24
C CYS A 199 7.05 4.97 10.26
N GLY A 200 7.67 4.98 11.43
CA GLY A 200 9.10 5.27 11.57
C GLY A 200 9.47 6.76 11.45
N TYR A 201 8.51 7.67 11.46
CA TYR A 201 8.75 9.12 11.44
C TYR A 201 8.58 9.79 12.80
N ALA A 202 8.32 9.03 13.86
CA ALA A 202 8.25 9.56 15.21
C ALA A 202 9.58 10.21 15.65
N PRO A 203 9.52 11.24 16.51
CA PRO A 203 10.74 11.80 17.08
C PRO A 203 11.62 10.71 17.67
N LYS A 204 12.93 10.87 17.54
CA LYS A 204 13.96 9.90 17.89
C LYS A 204 13.88 9.46 19.36
N ASN A 205 12.92 8.62 19.69
CA ASN A 205 12.91 7.89 20.96
C ASN A 205 13.40 6.46 20.73
N VAL A 206 13.79 5.79 21.81
CA VAL A 206 14.37 4.43 21.75
C VAL A 206 13.44 3.44 21.06
N VAL A 207 12.13 3.53 21.31
CA VAL A 207 11.13 2.61 20.72
C VAL A 207 11.02 2.85 19.21
N SER A 208 10.95 4.10 18.79
CA SER A 208 10.91 4.47 17.36
C SER A 208 12.17 4.04 16.63
N ALA A 209 13.35 4.25 17.25
CA ALA A 209 14.62 3.82 16.67
C ALA A 209 14.71 2.28 16.58
N MET A 210 14.21 1.56 17.57
CA MET A 210 14.14 0.09 17.52
C MET A 210 13.19 -0.41 16.43
N MET A 211 12.00 0.20 16.29
CA MET A 211 11.05 -0.17 15.24
C MET A 211 11.56 0.17 13.84
N LYS A 212 12.23 1.30 13.65
CA LYS A 212 12.82 1.71 12.37
C LYS A 212 14.00 0.81 11.97
N ASN A 213 14.81 0.39 12.94
CA ASN A 213 16.01 -0.41 12.69
C ASN A 213 15.80 -1.93 12.74
N THR A 214 14.62 -2.38 13.15
CA THR A 214 14.28 -3.81 13.22
C THR A 214 13.13 -4.09 12.25
N PRO A 215 13.42 -4.65 11.07
CA PRO A 215 12.37 -5.01 10.12
C PRO A 215 11.28 -5.87 10.78
N PRO A 216 9.99 -5.60 10.56
CA PRO A 216 8.91 -6.39 11.13
C PRO A 216 9.05 -7.90 10.89
N ARG A 217 9.58 -8.32 9.74
CA ARG A 217 9.89 -9.73 9.46
C ARG A 217 10.97 -10.33 10.38
N LYS A 218 11.86 -9.52 10.96
CA LYS A 218 12.81 -9.96 11.98
C LYS A 218 12.19 -10.03 13.37
N LEU A 219 11.16 -9.21 13.64
CA LEU A 219 10.39 -9.30 14.88
C LEU A 219 9.62 -10.62 14.98
N LYS A 220 9.16 -11.20 13.86
CA LYS A 220 8.57 -12.57 13.83
C LYS A 220 9.51 -13.67 14.34
N GLN A 221 10.81 -13.45 14.33
CA GLN A 221 11.81 -14.41 14.81
C GLN A 221 12.12 -14.27 16.33
N LEU A 222 11.58 -13.21 16.94
CA LEU A 222 11.81 -12.90 18.36
C LEU A 222 10.59 -13.22 19.25
N VAL A 223 9.48 -13.64 18.63
CA VAL A 223 8.24 -14.12 19.25
C VAL A 223 8.01 -15.57 18.86
#